data_3749faaa883a0cc72d9800739deb10b0
#
_entry.id   3749faaa883a0cc72d9800739deb10b0
#
_cell.length_a   1.000
_cell.length_b   1.000
_cell.length_c   1.000
_cell.angle_alpha   90.00
_cell.angle_beta   90.00
_cell.angle_gamma   90.00
#
_symmetry.space_group_name_H-M   'P 1'
#
loop_
_entity.id
_entity.type
_entity.pdbx_description
1 polymer ?
#
loop_
_entity_poly.entity_id
_entity_poly.type
_entity_poly.pdbx_seq_one_letter_code
_entity_poly.pdbx_strand_id
1 'polypeptide(L)'
;MGYIRVSTVLARTAKALYGAGVVAATRYTLKNVRLEYQTIPDDGKSAPMLAYSYVNIKSTINSTHHNLSAKVPAAACNGVVVSYLEQTKENSLTANTLQLEQLPQPQELQYLFNNSMQKYLTYNMTDRREMVSRGLDALSNAGHQRVNGDSLAANDGYLTGLSFDEYISLENQRFNIQTRSAHSSLSTSPLTQFCYFLTLVKLA
;
A
#
# COMPACT_ATOMS: atom_id res chain seq x y z
N MET A 1 -15.10 32.12 3.03
CA MET A 1 -13.80 31.89 2.38
C MET A 1 -13.25 30.59 2.95
N GLY A 2 -13.07 29.54 2.14
CA GLY A 2 -12.51 28.26 2.58
C GLY A 2 -10.99 28.36 2.70
N TYR A 3 -10.40 27.53 3.55
CA TYR A 3 -8.94 27.39 3.64
C TYR A 3 -8.55 25.91 3.55
N ILE A 4 -7.37 25.64 2.97
CA ILE A 4 -6.77 24.32 2.95
C ILE A 4 -5.74 24.25 4.07
N ARG A 5 -5.92 23.28 4.95
CA ARG A 5 -4.93 22.99 6.00
C ARG A 5 -4.07 21.81 5.56
N VAL A 6 -2.77 22.04 5.49
CA VAL A 6 -1.78 20.97 5.26
C VAL A 6 -1.10 20.66 6.58
N SER A 7 -1.10 19.39 6.98
CA SER A 7 -0.44 18.91 8.18
C SER A 7 0.54 17.80 7.82
N THR A 8 1.77 17.92 8.32
CA THR A 8 2.81 16.92 8.13
C THR A 8 3.14 16.28 9.46
N VAL A 9 3.04 14.94 9.52
CA VAL A 9 3.43 14.16 10.69
C VAL A 9 4.73 13.43 10.37
N LEU A 10 5.77 13.69 11.17
CA LEU A 10 7.08 13.06 10.97
C LEU A 10 7.06 11.60 11.44
N ALA A 11 7.67 10.73 10.65
CA ALA A 11 7.86 9.35 11.02
C ALA A 11 8.79 9.20 12.23
N ARG A 12 8.63 8.14 13.01
CA ARG A 12 9.57 7.79 14.08
C ARG A 12 10.94 7.49 13.48
N THR A 13 12.01 7.69 14.27
CA THR A 13 13.40 7.46 13.83
C THR A 13 13.59 6.10 13.17
N ALA A 14 13.07 5.03 13.76
CA ALA A 14 13.16 3.68 13.19
C ALA A 14 12.47 3.48 11.83
N LYS A 15 11.59 4.41 11.43
CA LYS A 15 10.91 4.39 10.12
C LYS A 15 11.49 5.39 9.13
N ALA A 16 12.31 6.32 9.60
CA ALA A 16 12.90 7.37 8.78
C ALA A 16 14.38 7.13 8.49
N LEU A 17 15.08 6.44 9.39
CA LEU A 17 16.51 6.21 9.33
C LEU A 17 16.82 4.74 9.65
N TYR A 18 17.79 4.18 8.95
CA TYR A 18 18.36 2.87 9.25
C TYR A 18 19.86 2.85 8.94
N GLY A 19 20.59 1.95 9.59
CA GLY A 19 22.02 1.77 9.37
C GLY A 19 22.79 1.44 10.66
N ALA A 20 24.04 1.00 10.53
CA ALA A 20 24.86 0.54 11.66
C ALA A 20 25.12 1.63 12.73
N GLY A 21 25.07 2.92 12.35
CA GLY A 21 25.26 4.04 13.28
C GLY A 21 23.97 4.63 13.86
N VAL A 22 22.80 4.07 13.48
CA VAL A 22 21.52 4.57 13.95
C VAL A 22 21.15 3.93 15.27
N VAL A 23 20.93 4.75 16.29
CA VAL A 23 20.51 4.33 17.64
C VAL A 23 19.19 4.98 18.02
N ALA A 24 18.53 4.50 19.06
CA ALA A 24 17.22 5.03 19.50
C ALA A 24 17.25 6.53 19.81
N ALA A 25 18.40 7.07 20.21
CA ALA A 25 18.60 8.50 20.48
C ALA A 25 18.84 9.34 19.22
N THR A 26 19.08 8.72 18.05
CA THR A 26 19.31 9.44 16.80
C THR A 26 18.06 10.24 16.44
N ARG A 27 18.27 11.46 16.00
CA ARG A 27 17.21 12.39 15.59
C ARG A 27 17.46 12.86 14.17
N TYR A 28 16.40 13.18 13.47
CA TYR A 28 16.46 13.83 12.17
C TYR A 28 15.60 15.09 12.16
N THR A 29 15.92 16.00 11.28
CA THR A 29 15.21 17.25 11.11
C THR A 29 14.94 17.49 9.64
N LEU A 30 13.72 17.85 9.31
CA LEU A 30 13.40 18.35 7.97
C LEU A 30 13.72 19.84 7.90
N LYS A 31 14.47 20.24 6.89
CA LYS A 31 14.80 21.67 6.64
C LYS A 31 14.20 22.07 5.30
N ASN A 32 13.87 23.36 5.17
CA ASN A 32 13.37 23.96 3.93
C ASN A 32 12.10 23.28 3.39
N VAL A 33 11.20 22.87 4.29
CA VAL A 33 9.89 22.32 3.88
C VAL A 33 9.12 23.43 3.18
N ARG A 34 8.68 23.19 1.94
CA ARG A 34 7.94 24.14 1.12
C ARG A 34 6.66 23.48 0.62
N LEU A 35 5.59 24.27 0.55
CA LEU A 35 4.37 23.92 -0.18
C LEU A 35 4.43 24.64 -1.53
N GLU A 36 4.52 23.89 -2.60
CA GLU A 36 4.40 24.43 -3.96
C GLU A 36 2.96 24.23 -4.43
N TYR A 37 2.36 25.28 -4.93
CA TYR A 37 1.00 25.26 -5.46
C TYR A 37 0.88 26.17 -6.69
N GLN A 38 -0.04 25.82 -7.55
CA GLN A 38 -0.38 26.61 -8.71
C GLN A 38 -1.80 27.15 -8.51
N THR A 39 -1.98 28.44 -8.70
CA THR A 39 -3.30 29.07 -8.74
C THR A 39 -3.73 29.25 -10.18
N ILE A 40 -5.00 29.03 -10.42
CA ILE A 40 -5.67 29.35 -11.69
C ILE A 40 -6.70 30.44 -11.39
N PRO A 41 -6.98 31.34 -12.36
CA PRO A 41 -8.06 32.31 -12.20
C PRO A 41 -9.38 31.59 -11.90
N ASP A 42 -10.14 32.14 -10.97
CA ASP A 42 -11.48 31.66 -10.67
C ASP A 42 -12.42 32.06 -11.85
N ASP A 43 -12.95 31.06 -12.55
CA ASP A 43 -13.90 31.26 -13.64
C ASP A 43 -15.36 31.32 -13.14
N GLY A 44 -15.56 31.38 -11.83
CA GLY A 44 -16.88 31.39 -11.19
C GLY A 44 -17.60 30.03 -11.23
N LYS A 45 -16.94 28.98 -11.74
CA LYS A 45 -17.49 27.62 -11.75
C LYS A 45 -16.86 26.85 -10.59
N SER A 46 -17.67 26.51 -9.62
CA SER A 46 -17.25 25.66 -8.52
C SER A 46 -17.03 24.22 -9.03
N ALA A 47 -15.79 23.83 -9.27
CA ALA A 47 -15.43 22.45 -9.49
C ALA A 47 -15.07 21.77 -8.17
N PRO A 48 -15.55 20.56 -7.91
CA PRO A 48 -15.13 19.83 -6.71
C PRO A 48 -13.63 19.53 -6.78
N MET A 49 -12.91 19.83 -5.72
CA MET A 49 -11.52 19.43 -5.59
C MET A 49 -11.48 17.93 -5.26
N LEU A 50 -10.73 17.17 -6.05
CA LEU A 50 -10.50 15.76 -5.85
C LEU A 50 -9.08 15.54 -5.36
N ALA A 51 -8.91 14.67 -4.37
CA ALA A 51 -7.61 14.30 -3.85
C ALA A 51 -7.43 12.78 -3.87
N TYR A 52 -6.26 12.35 -4.36
CA TYR A 52 -5.84 10.96 -4.22
C TYR A 52 -5.46 10.70 -2.77
N SER A 53 -5.94 9.59 -2.25
CA SER A 53 -5.70 9.16 -0.89
C SER A 53 -5.56 7.65 -0.82
N TYR A 54 -5.29 7.10 0.34
CA TYR A 54 -5.30 5.66 0.56
C TYR A 54 -5.76 5.30 1.96
N VAL A 55 -6.33 4.12 2.09
CA VAL A 55 -6.62 3.47 3.38
C VAL A 55 -5.64 2.31 3.54
N ASN A 56 -4.82 2.35 4.59
CA ASN A 56 -3.88 1.27 4.88
C ASN A 56 -4.46 0.33 5.95
N ILE A 57 -4.52 -0.94 5.62
CA ILE A 57 -4.90 -2.01 6.54
C ILE A 57 -3.72 -2.97 6.66
N LYS A 58 -3.37 -3.31 7.90
CA LYS A 58 -2.30 -4.25 8.22
C LYS A 58 -2.86 -5.53 8.79
N SER A 59 -2.20 -6.64 8.46
CA SER A 59 -2.47 -7.94 9.09
C SER A 59 -1.18 -8.74 9.26
N THR A 60 -1.18 -9.70 10.16
CA THR A 60 -0.03 -10.58 10.38
C THR A 60 -0.26 -11.91 9.69
N ILE A 61 0.67 -12.32 8.86
CA ILE A 61 0.72 -13.65 8.24
C ILE A 61 1.64 -14.54 9.08
N ASN A 62 1.07 -15.51 9.74
CA ASN A 62 1.76 -16.48 10.58
C ASN A 62 1.43 -17.94 10.23
N SER A 63 0.76 -18.15 9.11
CA SER A 63 0.36 -19.47 8.63
C SER A 63 0.39 -19.53 7.11
N THR A 64 0.38 -20.73 6.56
CA THR A 64 0.39 -20.99 5.11
C THR A 64 -0.88 -20.51 4.40
N HIS A 65 -1.97 -20.33 5.14
CA HIS A 65 -3.21 -19.76 4.65
C HIS A 65 -3.58 -18.57 5.51
N HIS A 66 -3.67 -17.42 4.91
CA HIS A 66 -4.02 -16.18 5.59
C HIS A 66 -5.23 -15.52 4.92
N ASN A 67 -6.15 -15.04 5.73
CA ASN A 67 -7.33 -14.31 5.26
C ASN A 67 -7.45 -12.98 6.02
N LEU A 68 -7.22 -11.90 5.31
CA LEU A 68 -7.55 -10.57 5.77
C LEU A 68 -8.99 -10.24 5.37
N SER A 69 -9.84 -10.04 6.36
CA SER A 69 -11.21 -9.57 6.15
C SER A 69 -11.35 -8.16 6.70
N ALA A 70 -11.65 -7.22 5.83
CA ALA A 70 -11.71 -5.81 6.19
C ALA A 70 -12.98 -5.13 5.68
N LYS A 71 -13.46 -4.16 6.45
CA LYS A 71 -14.38 -3.14 5.98
C LYS A 71 -13.55 -1.90 5.64
N VAL A 72 -13.59 -1.48 4.39
CA VAL A 72 -12.83 -0.33 3.92
C VAL A 72 -13.78 0.86 3.81
N PRO A 73 -13.56 1.94 4.58
CA PRO A 73 -14.41 3.13 4.52
C PRO A 73 -14.03 3.98 3.30
N ALA A 74 -14.30 3.47 2.11
CA ALA A 74 -13.96 4.14 0.86
C ALA A 74 -15.15 4.17 -0.09
N ALA A 75 -15.66 5.36 -0.37
CA ALA A 75 -16.76 5.58 -1.32
C ALA A 75 -16.30 5.44 -2.77
N ALA A 76 -15.04 5.73 -3.06
CA ALA A 76 -14.47 5.62 -4.39
C ALA A 76 -13.06 4.99 -4.29
N CYS A 77 -12.97 3.68 -4.53
CA CYS A 77 -11.73 2.92 -4.56
C CYS A 77 -11.41 2.49 -5.99
N ASN A 78 -10.18 2.69 -6.43
CA ASN A 78 -9.73 2.40 -7.79
C ASN A 78 -8.83 1.18 -7.86
N GLY A 79 -8.31 0.74 -6.71
CA GLY A 79 -7.48 -0.45 -6.64
C GLY A 79 -6.94 -0.74 -5.25
N VAL A 80 -6.25 -1.84 -5.13
CA VAL A 80 -5.55 -2.22 -3.91
C VAL A 80 -4.13 -2.65 -4.24
N VAL A 81 -3.17 -2.20 -3.44
CA VAL A 81 -1.77 -2.64 -3.49
C VAL A 81 -1.44 -3.42 -2.24
N VAL A 82 -0.77 -4.54 -2.41
CA VAL A 82 -0.38 -5.46 -1.34
C VAL A 82 1.13 -5.61 -1.33
N SER A 83 1.72 -5.55 -0.15
CA SER A 83 3.14 -5.77 0.07
C SER A 83 3.38 -6.45 1.41
N TYR A 84 4.58 -6.97 1.61
CA TYR A 84 4.94 -7.72 2.80
C TYR A 84 6.24 -7.20 3.39
N LEU A 85 6.37 -7.36 4.70
CA LEU A 85 7.60 -7.05 5.43
C LEU A 85 7.74 -8.04 6.58
N GLU A 86 8.92 -8.57 6.78
CA GLU A 86 9.22 -9.38 7.95
C GLU A 86 8.98 -8.58 9.23
N GLN A 87 8.20 -9.15 10.16
CA GLN A 87 7.74 -8.43 11.34
C GLN A 87 8.89 -7.95 12.23
N THR A 88 9.99 -8.69 12.27
CA THR A 88 11.21 -8.32 12.98
C THR A 88 11.87 -7.06 12.44
N LYS A 89 11.64 -6.74 11.17
CA LYS A 89 12.19 -5.55 10.49
C LYS A 89 11.34 -4.29 10.68
N GLU A 90 10.07 -4.42 11.05
CA GLU A 90 9.12 -3.29 11.05
C GLU A 90 9.56 -2.10 11.93
N ASN A 91 10.30 -2.36 13.00
CA ASN A 91 10.81 -1.33 13.90
C ASN A 91 12.34 -1.42 14.08
N SER A 92 13.04 -2.07 13.19
CA SER A 92 14.49 -2.20 13.22
C SER A 92 15.16 -0.88 12.85
N LEU A 93 16.19 -0.50 13.59
CA LEU A 93 17.09 0.62 13.25
C LEU A 93 18.20 0.22 12.28
N THR A 94 18.42 -1.08 12.10
CA THR A 94 19.48 -1.66 11.27
C THR A 94 18.99 -2.20 9.94
N ALA A 95 17.71 -2.51 9.81
CA ALA A 95 17.11 -3.04 8.60
C ALA A 95 16.41 -1.95 7.78
N ASN A 96 16.46 -2.08 6.45
CA ASN A 96 15.73 -1.20 5.54
C ASN A 96 14.23 -1.53 5.56
N THR A 97 13.45 -0.76 6.29
CA THR A 97 11.99 -0.94 6.38
C THR A 97 11.23 -0.45 5.13
N LEU A 98 11.92 0.19 4.19
CA LEU A 98 11.35 0.60 2.90
C LEU A 98 11.48 -0.52 1.84
N GLN A 99 12.31 -1.51 2.09
CA GLN A 99 12.44 -2.68 1.23
C GLN A 99 11.31 -3.65 1.53
N LEU A 100 10.27 -3.58 0.72
CA LEU A 100 9.13 -4.48 0.79
C LEU A 100 9.50 -5.83 0.18
N GLU A 101 9.09 -6.89 0.82
CA GLU A 101 9.49 -8.26 0.49
C GLU A 101 8.37 -9.01 -0.22
N GLN A 102 8.75 -10.02 -0.97
CA GLN A 102 7.81 -11.00 -1.49
C GLN A 102 7.42 -11.99 -0.39
N LEU A 103 6.19 -12.46 -0.41
CA LEU A 103 5.80 -13.61 0.41
C LEU A 103 6.72 -14.80 0.08
N PRO A 104 7.36 -15.44 1.06
CA PRO A 104 8.20 -16.60 0.80
C PRO A 104 7.36 -17.76 0.26
N GLN A 105 7.88 -18.47 -0.75
CA GLN A 105 7.20 -19.57 -1.44
C GLN A 105 5.72 -19.27 -1.76
N PRO A 106 5.45 -18.15 -2.46
CA PRO A 106 4.09 -17.69 -2.72
C PRO A 106 3.37 -18.66 -3.65
N GLN A 107 2.09 -18.91 -3.42
CA GLN A 107 1.26 -19.76 -4.24
C GLN A 107 0.13 -18.99 -4.90
N GLU A 108 -0.73 -18.38 -4.10
CA GLU A 108 -1.98 -17.83 -4.60
C GLU A 108 -2.37 -16.56 -3.82
N LEU A 109 -2.96 -15.61 -4.53
CA LEU A 109 -3.58 -14.42 -3.99
C LEU A 109 -4.98 -14.29 -4.57
N GLN A 110 -5.98 -14.20 -3.69
CA GLN A 110 -7.38 -14.07 -4.07
C GLN A 110 -7.97 -12.80 -3.46
N TYR A 111 -8.77 -12.11 -4.26
CA TYR A 111 -9.57 -10.98 -3.82
C TYR A 111 -11.05 -11.35 -3.88
N LEU A 112 -11.77 -11.12 -2.77
CA LEU A 112 -13.17 -11.51 -2.65
C LEU A 112 -14.01 -10.32 -2.16
N PHE A 113 -15.12 -10.09 -2.84
CA PHE A 113 -16.12 -9.10 -2.45
C PHE A 113 -17.28 -9.81 -1.78
N ASN A 114 -17.65 -9.41 -0.56
CA ASN A 114 -18.77 -9.99 0.21
C ASN A 114 -18.73 -11.54 0.29
N ASN A 115 -17.53 -12.13 0.38
CA ASN A 115 -17.30 -13.57 0.38
C ASN A 115 -17.65 -14.28 -0.97
N SER A 116 -17.92 -13.54 -2.02
CA SER A 116 -18.09 -14.12 -3.37
C SER A 116 -16.75 -14.13 -4.08
N MET A 117 -16.24 -15.31 -4.38
CA MET A 117 -15.02 -15.47 -5.16
C MET A 117 -15.32 -15.28 -6.64
N GLN A 118 -14.57 -14.39 -7.27
CA GLN A 118 -14.58 -14.23 -8.72
C GLN A 118 -13.26 -14.79 -9.28
N LYS A 119 -13.34 -15.73 -10.21
CA LYS A 119 -12.16 -16.44 -10.74
C LYS A 119 -11.10 -15.49 -11.33
N TYR A 120 -11.52 -14.43 -11.98
CA TYR A 120 -10.59 -13.45 -12.55
C TYR A 120 -9.82 -12.62 -11.49
N LEU A 121 -10.22 -12.69 -10.24
CA LEU A 121 -9.54 -12.06 -9.12
C LEU A 121 -8.62 -13.03 -8.36
N THR A 122 -8.39 -14.21 -8.90
CA THR A 122 -7.47 -15.21 -8.34
C THR A 122 -6.20 -15.24 -9.18
N TYR A 123 -5.06 -15.02 -8.52
CA TYR A 123 -3.77 -14.91 -9.17
C TYR A 123 -2.78 -15.93 -8.63
N ASN A 124 -2.02 -16.55 -9.54
CA ASN A 124 -0.86 -17.35 -9.20
C ASN A 124 0.31 -16.41 -8.87
N MET A 125 0.85 -16.49 -7.67
CA MET A 125 1.93 -15.63 -7.19
C MET A 125 3.33 -16.17 -7.49
N THR A 126 3.47 -17.29 -8.20
CA THR A 126 4.78 -17.89 -8.49
C THR A 126 5.60 -17.06 -9.47
N ASP A 127 4.94 -16.32 -10.36
CA ASP A 127 5.61 -15.37 -11.25
C ASP A 127 5.70 -13.98 -10.58
N ARG A 128 6.90 -13.68 -10.07
CA ARG A 128 7.18 -12.40 -9.42
C ARG A 128 7.00 -11.21 -10.36
N ARG A 129 7.35 -11.35 -11.65
CA ARG A 129 7.29 -10.24 -12.62
C ARG A 129 5.83 -9.88 -12.90
N GLU A 130 5.00 -10.88 -13.11
CA GLU A 130 3.57 -10.68 -13.29
C GLU A 130 2.97 -9.98 -12.08
N MET A 131 3.28 -10.45 -10.88
CA MET A 131 2.74 -9.86 -9.65
C MET A 131 3.17 -8.40 -9.46
N VAL A 132 4.43 -8.08 -9.74
CA VAL A 132 4.92 -6.70 -9.66
C VAL A 132 4.26 -5.81 -10.73
N SER A 133 4.10 -6.30 -11.96
CA SER A 133 3.39 -5.57 -13.01
C SER A 133 1.97 -5.20 -12.58
N ARG A 134 1.21 -6.13 -12.00
CA ARG A 134 -0.14 -5.86 -11.48
C ARG A 134 -0.17 -4.77 -10.40
N GLY A 135 0.82 -4.77 -9.53
CA GLY A 135 0.95 -3.72 -8.52
C GLY A 135 1.24 -2.34 -9.12
N LEU A 136 2.11 -2.30 -10.13
CA LEU A 136 2.40 -1.06 -10.87
C LEU A 136 1.19 -0.56 -11.65
N ASP A 137 0.42 -1.46 -12.27
CA ASP A 137 -0.81 -1.12 -12.97
C ASP A 137 -1.85 -0.52 -12.00
N ALA A 138 -2.00 -1.11 -10.81
CA ALA A 138 -2.90 -0.58 -9.79
C ALA A 138 -2.49 0.84 -9.35
N LEU A 139 -1.19 1.10 -9.14
CA LEU A 139 -0.68 2.44 -8.81
C LEU A 139 -0.87 3.43 -9.96
N SER A 140 -0.58 3.02 -11.20
CA SER A 140 -0.71 3.86 -12.38
C SER A 140 -2.16 4.30 -12.60
N ASN A 141 -3.09 3.35 -12.55
CA ASN A 141 -4.52 3.63 -12.74
C ASN A 141 -5.10 4.52 -11.62
N ALA A 142 -4.53 4.47 -10.43
CA ALA A 142 -4.89 5.35 -9.33
C ALA A 142 -4.19 6.73 -9.37
N GLY A 143 -3.48 7.06 -10.45
CA GLY A 143 -2.78 8.35 -10.59
C GLY A 143 -1.45 8.46 -9.83
N HIS A 144 -0.96 7.39 -9.24
CA HIS A 144 0.34 7.34 -8.55
C HIS A 144 1.47 6.90 -9.50
N GLN A 145 1.68 7.65 -10.58
CA GLN A 145 2.53 7.26 -11.72
C GLN A 145 4.05 7.25 -11.48
N ARG A 146 4.53 7.49 -10.26
CA ARG A 146 5.96 7.72 -10.04
C ARG A 146 6.76 6.52 -9.55
N VAL A 147 6.17 5.35 -9.47
CA VAL A 147 6.91 4.13 -9.14
C VAL A 147 7.48 3.53 -10.41
N ASN A 148 8.81 3.58 -10.54
CA ASN A 148 9.50 2.97 -11.66
C ASN A 148 9.78 1.49 -11.34
N GLY A 149 9.38 0.58 -12.24
CA GLY A 149 9.62 -0.85 -12.12
C GLY A 149 11.11 -1.20 -12.00
N ASP A 150 11.99 -0.46 -12.69
CA ASP A 150 13.44 -0.65 -12.62
C ASP A 150 13.99 -0.30 -11.23
N SER A 151 13.50 0.78 -10.64
CA SER A 151 13.85 1.17 -9.26
C SER A 151 13.38 0.15 -8.24
N LEU A 152 12.21 -0.44 -8.45
CA LEU A 152 11.69 -1.51 -7.60
C LEU A 152 12.52 -2.78 -7.73
N ALA A 153 12.89 -3.16 -8.96
CA ALA A 153 13.72 -4.33 -9.23
C ALA A 153 15.15 -4.17 -8.69
N ALA A 154 15.76 -2.99 -8.84
CA ALA A 154 17.11 -2.70 -8.36
C ALA A 154 17.25 -2.79 -6.84
N ASN A 155 16.15 -2.58 -6.10
CA ASN A 155 16.13 -2.66 -4.63
C ASN A 155 15.51 -3.97 -4.10
N ASP A 156 15.33 -4.97 -4.94
CA ASP A 156 14.61 -6.20 -4.59
C ASP A 156 13.22 -5.97 -3.99
N GLY A 157 12.65 -4.81 -4.28
CA GLY A 157 11.35 -4.42 -3.79
C GLY A 157 10.25 -5.28 -4.40
N TYR A 158 9.19 -5.48 -3.64
CA TYR A 158 8.03 -6.23 -4.09
C TYR A 158 6.74 -5.49 -3.72
N LEU A 159 5.88 -5.38 -4.68
CA LEU A 159 4.48 -5.04 -4.47
C LEU A 159 3.64 -5.80 -5.50
N THR A 160 2.42 -6.10 -5.14
CA THR A 160 1.42 -6.64 -6.07
C THR A 160 0.11 -5.92 -5.85
N GLY A 161 -0.87 -6.13 -6.70
CA GLY A 161 -2.14 -5.45 -6.52
C GLY A 161 -3.22 -5.89 -7.48
N LEU A 162 -4.35 -5.23 -7.32
CA LEU A 162 -5.50 -5.34 -8.20
C LEU A 162 -5.94 -3.92 -8.57
N SER A 163 -5.93 -3.64 -9.87
CA SER A 163 -6.56 -2.45 -10.40
C SER A 163 -8.05 -2.71 -10.62
N PHE A 164 -8.87 -1.73 -10.28
CA PHE A 164 -10.27 -1.73 -10.68
C PHE A 164 -10.40 -0.87 -11.94
N ASP A 165 -11.16 -1.34 -12.92
CA ASP A 165 -11.37 -0.60 -14.16
C ASP A 165 -12.16 0.70 -13.91
N GLU A 166 -12.96 0.72 -12.85
CA GLU A 166 -13.78 1.84 -12.43
C GLU A 166 -13.62 2.11 -10.92
N TYR A 167 -13.99 3.30 -10.49
CA TYR A 167 -14.10 3.57 -9.05
C TYR A 167 -15.28 2.82 -8.46
N ILE A 168 -15.00 1.95 -7.51
CA ILE A 168 -16.01 1.17 -6.80
C ILE A 168 -16.16 1.64 -5.37
N SER A 169 -17.36 1.57 -4.83
CA SER A 169 -17.58 1.79 -3.40
C SER A 169 -17.34 0.51 -2.61
N LEU A 170 -16.46 0.60 -1.63
CA LEU A 170 -16.21 -0.46 -0.65
C LEU A 170 -16.93 -0.19 0.67
N GLU A 171 -17.68 0.93 0.76
CA GLU A 171 -18.52 1.23 1.92
C GLU A 171 -19.56 0.14 2.12
N ASN A 172 -19.71 -0.30 3.36
CA ASN A 172 -20.64 -1.37 3.74
C ASN A 172 -20.40 -2.74 3.10
N GLN A 173 -19.32 -2.89 2.35
CA GLN A 173 -18.90 -4.17 1.81
C GLN A 173 -17.75 -4.77 2.63
N ARG A 174 -17.73 -6.10 2.73
CA ARG A 174 -16.59 -6.81 3.28
C ARG A 174 -15.67 -7.21 2.13
N PHE A 175 -14.44 -6.76 2.19
CA PHE A 175 -13.39 -7.10 1.24
C PHE A 175 -12.41 -8.07 1.91
N ASN A 176 -12.17 -9.20 1.27
CA ASN A 176 -11.25 -10.20 1.78
C ASN A 176 -10.06 -10.35 0.82
N ILE A 177 -8.88 -10.49 1.39
CA ILE A 177 -7.65 -10.85 0.69
C ILE A 177 -7.17 -12.16 1.27
N GLN A 178 -7.24 -13.23 0.48
CA GLN A 178 -6.71 -14.54 0.86
C GLN A 178 -5.35 -14.75 0.22
N THR A 179 -4.39 -15.15 1.04
CA THR A 179 -3.02 -15.38 0.62
C THR A 179 -2.60 -16.79 1.00
N ARG A 180 -1.99 -17.51 0.07
CA ARG A 180 -1.43 -18.85 0.29
C ARG A 180 0.06 -18.87 0.05
N SER A 181 0.77 -19.56 0.95
CA SER A 181 2.20 -19.81 0.85
C SER A 181 2.49 -21.27 1.21
N ALA A 182 3.48 -21.86 0.59
CA ALA A 182 3.97 -23.19 0.97
C ALA A 182 5.00 -23.13 2.10
N HIS A 183 5.39 -21.94 2.58
CA HIS A 183 6.45 -21.76 3.54
C HIS A 183 6.02 -22.11 4.98
N SER A 184 6.57 -23.19 5.53
CA SER A 184 6.19 -23.69 6.85
C SER A 184 6.67 -22.84 8.04
N SER A 185 7.71 -22.02 7.83
CA SER A 185 8.31 -21.22 8.90
C SER A 185 7.61 -19.89 9.19
N LEU A 186 6.46 -19.60 8.55
CA LEU A 186 5.68 -18.38 8.84
C LEU A 186 5.20 -18.29 10.29
N SER A 187 5.04 -19.42 10.96
CA SER A 187 4.69 -19.45 12.40
C SER A 187 5.79 -18.91 13.31
N THR A 188 7.06 -19.07 12.91
CA THR A 188 8.24 -18.61 13.67
C THR A 188 8.82 -17.30 13.16
N SER A 189 8.59 -16.98 11.90
CA SER A 189 9.01 -15.73 11.25
C SER A 189 7.81 -15.09 10.53
N PRO A 190 6.89 -14.49 11.30
CA PRO A 190 5.68 -13.91 10.73
C PRO A 190 5.99 -12.68 9.89
N LEU A 191 5.14 -12.44 8.89
CA LEU A 191 5.18 -11.27 8.03
C LEU A 191 4.04 -10.30 8.38
N THR A 192 4.30 -9.02 8.24
CA THR A 192 3.24 -8.02 8.17
C THR A 192 2.82 -7.85 6.71
N GLN A 193 1.56 -8.07 6.43
CA GLN A 193 0.93 -7.73 5.17
C GLN A 193 0.38 -6.31 5.25
N PHE A 194 0.74 -5.49 4.29
CA PHE A 194 0.21 -4.15 4.12
C PHE A 194 -0.72 -4.13 2.91
N CYS A 195 -1.93 -3.65 3.11
CA CYS A 195 -2.92 -3.48 2.06
C CYS A 195 -3.27 -2.00 1.96
N TYR A 196 -2.93 -1.38 0.85
CA TYR A 196 -3.21 0.02 0.55
C TYR A 196 -4.36 0.08 -0.44
N PHE A 197 -5.54 0.47 0.02
CA PHE A 197 -6.69 0.73 -0.84
C PHE A 197 -6.57 2.14 -1.39
N LEU A 198 -6.43 2.25 -2.69
CA LEU A 198 -6.21 3.51 -3.40
C LEU A 198 -7.56 4.18 -3.63
N THR A 199 -7.72 5.39 -3.14
CA THR A 199 -9.02 6.05 -3.06
C THR A 199 -8.98 7.45 -3.65
N LEU A 200 -10.12 7.91 -4.13
CA LEU A 200 -10.36 9.28 -4.52
C LEU A 200 -11.32 9.91 -3.53
N VAL A 201 -10.93 11.04 -2.96
CA VAL A 201 -11.72 11.78 -1.97
C VAL A 201 -12.11 13.12 -2.55
N LYS A 202 -13.38 13.44 -2.47
CA LYS A 202 -13.88 14.78 -2.77
C LYS A 202 -13.64 15.66 -1.55
N LEU A 203 -12.92 16.74 -1.76
CA LEU A 203 -12.73 17.78 -0.75
C LEU A 203 -13.90 18.77 -0.85
N ALA A 204 -14.51 19.05 0.29
CA ALA A 204 -15.64 19.97 0.40
C ALA A 204 -15.18 21.43 0.41
#